data_f99ad46f9c3e7257b468b110cbcdc0df
#
_entry.id   f99ad46f9c3e7257b468b110cbcdc0df
#
_cell.length_a   1.000
_cell.length_b   1.000
_cell.length_c   1.000
_cell.angle_alpha   90.00
_cell.angle_beta   90.00
_cell.angle_gamma   90.00
#
_symmetry.space_group_name_H-M   'P 1'
#
loop_
_entity.id
_entity.type
_entity.pdbx_description
1 polymer ?
#
loop_
_entity_poly.entity_id
_entity_poly.type
_entity_poly.pdbx_seq_one_letter_code
_entity_poly.pdbx_strand_id
1 'polypeptide(L)'
;SQSDWSSDVCSSDLMISAGDFRNGVTFEEDGNVLQVIEFQHVKPGKGAAFVRTKTKNVITGSVVEKSYNPSAKYPTAYIERKEMAYSYNDDGLYYFMDNETFDMIPVAEADLPDSFRYVKENDVCKILSYKGKVFGVEPPTFVTLEVTHTEPGLKGNTATNTLKPATVETGAEIRVPLFINEGDMIRIDTRTCEYMERA
;
A
#
# COMPACT_ATOMS: atom_id res chain seq x y z
N SER A 1 12.77 47.26 3.93
CA SER A 1 12.55 46.24 4.94
C SER A 1 12.46 44.86 4.27
N GLN A 2 13.53 44.13 4.35
CA GLN A 2 13.61 42.77 3.88
C GLN A 2 13.18 41.88 5.05
N SER A 3 12.05 41.23 4.91
CA SER A 3 11.65 40.14 5.80
C SER A 3 12.26 38.86 5.26
N ASP A 4 13.39 38.48 5.84
CA ASP A 4 13.96 37.14 5.68
C ASP A 4 13.05 36.14 6.38
N TRP A 5 12.24 35.49 5.59
CA TRP A 5 11.55 34.27 6.01
C TRP A 5 12.51 33.08 5.78
N SER A 6 13.59 33.03 6.54
CA SER A 6 14.28 31.76 6.72
C SER A 6 13.43 30.94 7.70
N SER A 7 12.56 30.13 7.15
CA SER A 7 11.94 29.04 7.89
C SER A 7 13.04 28.03 8.24
N ASP A 8 13.77 28.31 9.31
CA ASP A 8 14.46 27.29 10.06
C ASP A 8 13.39 26.33 10.63
N VAL A 9 12.99 25.39 9.82
CA VAL A 9 12.25 24.23 10.32
C VAL A 9 13.24 23.50 11.22
N CYS A 10 13.09 23.70 12.51
CA CYS A 10 13.84 22.99 13.53
C CYS A 10 13.73 21.49 13.26
N SER A 11 14.81 20.90 12.80
CA SER A 11 14.92 19.46 12.52
C SER A 11 14.85 18.59 13.78
N SER A 12 14.56 19.17 14.95
CA SER A 12 14.43 18.44 16.21
C SER A 12 13.08 17.74 16.41
N ASP A 13 12.04 18.14 15.66
CA ASP A 13 10.70 17.53 15.76
C ASP A 13 10.51 16.30 14.82
N LEU A 14 11.53 15.94 14.08
CA LEU A 14 11.49 14.85 13.09
C LEU A 14 12.19 13.57 13.57
N MET A 15 12.42 13.43 14.89
CA MET A 15 13.02 12.21 15.45
C MET A 15 12.01 11.43 16.25
N ILE A 16 11.95 10.11 16.03
CA ILE A 16 11.17 9.18 16.82
C ILE A 16 12.07 8.25 17.62
N SER A 17 11.73 7.98 18.88
CA SER A 17 12.43 6.96 19.65
C SER A 17 11.91 5.56 19.34
N ALA A 18 12.77 4.56 19.37
CA ALA A 18 12.35 3.18 19.15
C ALA A 18 11.31 2.69 20.16
N GLY A 19 11.28 3.31 21.36
CA GLY A 19 10.24 3.07 22.35
C GLY A 19 8.84 3.53 21.94
N ASP A 20 8.75 4.46 21.00
CA ASP A 20 7.51 5.03 20.48
C ASP A 20 7.07 4.42 19.14
N PHE A 21 7.75 3.39 18.68
CA PHE A 21 7.38 2.72 17.43
C PHE A 21 5.95 2.19 17.48
N ARG A 22 5.23 2.41 16.40
CA ARG A 22 3.87 1.94 16.14
C ARG A 22 3.82 1.31 14.76
N ASN A 23 2.87 0.43 14.53
CA ASN A 23 2.64 -0.12 13.18
C ASN A 23 2.31 1.02 12.20
N GLY A 24 3.00 1.01 11.07
CA GLY A 24 2.86 2.03 10.03
C GLY A 24 3.80 3.23 10.15
N VAL A 25 4.52 3.39 11.27
CA VAL A 25 5.53 4.45 11.42
C VAL A 25 6.68 4.20 10.45
N THR A 26 7.14 5.28 9.80
CA THR A 26 8.29 5.26 8.90
C THR A 26 9.44 6.07 9.46
N PHE A 27 10.63 5.52 9.41
CA PHE A 27 11.85 6.17 9.85
C PHE A 27 13.03 5.85 8.93
N GLU A 28 14.08 6.64 9.00
CA GLU A 28 15.28 6.46 8.21
C GLU A 28 16.39 5.80 9.05
N GLU A 29 16.99 4.76 8.52
CA GLU A 29 18.17 4.10 9.09
C GLU A 29 19.13 3.72 7.96
N ASP A 30 20.38 4.14 8.08
CA ASP A 30 21.45 3.86 7.09
C ASP A 30 21.09 4.22 5.63
N GLY A 31 20.35 5.31 5.43
CA GLY A 31 19.90 5.75 4.11
C GLY A 31 18.73 4.97 3.54
N ASN A 32 18.15 4.06 4.31
CA ASN A 32 16.96 3.30 3.95
C ASN A 32 15.74 3.83 4.67
N VAL A 33 14.60 3.82 4.00
CA VAL A 33 13.31 4.13 4.60
C VAL A 33 12.66 2.83 5.06
N LEU A 34 12.46 2.71 6.36
CA LEU A 34 11.90 1.53 7.00
C LEU A 34 10.52 1.85 7.56
N GLN A 35 9.57 0.97 7.29
CA GLN A 35 8.23 1.02 7.87
C GLN A 35 8.08 -0.07 8.92
N VAL A 36 7.59 0.28 10.10
CA VAL A 36 7.28 -0.67 11.16
C VAL A 36 6.04 -1.47 10.79
N ILE A 37 6.19 -2.78 10.64
CA ILE A 37 5.07 -3.71 10.41
C ILE A 37 4.56 -4.24 11.74
N GLU A 38 5.48 -4.65 12.61
CA GLU A 38 5.18 -5.27 13.89
C GLU A 38 6.23 -4.83 14.91
N PHE A 39 5.83 -4.61 16.14
CA PHE A 39 6.74 -4.27 17.22
C PHE A 39 6.35 -4.98 18.51
N GLN A 40 7.33 -5.33 19.30
CA GLN A 40 7.15 -5.95 20.61
C GLN A 40 8.14 -5.38 21.61
N HIS A 41 7.63 -4.81 22.70
CA HIS A 41 8.46 -4.42 23.84
C HIS A 41 8.81 -5.63 24.67
N VAL A 42 10.10 -5.92 24.78
CA VAL A 42 10.61 -7.03 25.59
C VAL A 42 11.36 -6.46 26.79
N LYS A 43 10.89 -6.82 27.97
CA LYS A 43 11.56 -6.52 29.25
C LYS A 43 12.04 -7.84 29.85
N PRO A 44 13.28 -8.27 29.57
CA PRO A 44 13.82 -9.47 30.18
C PRO A 44 13.97 -9.27 31.68
N GLY A 45 13.79 -10.31 32.49
CA GLY A 45 13.95 -10.26 33.94
C GLY A 45 15.38 -9.96 34.38
N LYS A 46 16.35 -10.22 33.51
CA LYS A 46 17.77 -9.86 33.65
C LYS A 46 18.25 -9.29 32.31
N GLY A 47 18.69 -8.03 32.31
CA GLY A 47 19.20 -7.35 31.12
C GLY A 47 18.44 -6.08 30.76
N ALA A 48 18.93 -5.36 29.73
CA ALA A 48 18.31 -4.14 29.25
C ALA A 48 17.03 -4.45 28.46
N ALA A 49 16.00 -3.59 28.58
CA ALA A 49 14.82 -3.66 27.75
C ALA A 49 15.18 -3.38 26.29
N PHE A 50 14.52 -4.04 25.37
CA PHE A 50 14.65 -3.80 23.92
C PHE A 50 13.30 -3.89 23.22
N VAL A 51 13.23 -3.29 22.05
CA VAL A 51 12.04 -3.36 21.16
C VAL A 51 12.41 -4.25 19.99
N ARG A 52 11.78 -5.42 19.90
CA ARG A 52 11.86 -6.26 18.72
C ARG A 52 10.92 -5.69 17.69
N THR A 53 11.45 -5.32 16.54
CA THR A 53 10.68 -4.65 15.50
C THR A 53 10.89 -5.35 14.18
N LYS A 54 9.79 -5.68 13.52
CA LYS A 54 9.78 -6.16 12.14
C LYS A 54 9.54 -4.97 11.23
N THR A 55 10.50 -4.68 10.39
CA THR A 55 10.48 -3.52 9.50
C THR A 55 10.49 -3.97 8.04
N LYS A 56 9.77 -3.23 7.22
CA LYS A 56 9.80 -3.35 5.76
C LYS A 56 10.55 -2.17 5.18
N ASN A 57 11.57 -2.44 4.38
CA ASN A 57 12.18 -1.41 3.57
C ASN A 57 11.19 -0.99 2.48
N VAL A 58 10.78 0.27 2.49
CA VAL A 58 9.73 0.77 1.60
C VAL A 58 10.20 0.85 0.15
N ILE A 59 11.51 1.02 -0.05
CA ILE A 59 12.12 1.15 -1.38
C ILE A 59 12.39 -0.22 -1.99
N THR A 60 12.98 -1.16 -1.24
CA THR A 60 13.37 -2.48 -1.74
C THR A 60 12.32 -3.57 -1.51
N GLY A 61 11.33 -3.30 -0.64
CA GLY A 61 10.30 -4.27 -0.24
C GLY A 61 10.78 -5.35 0.74
N SER A 62 12.06 -5.39 1.08
CA SER A 62 12.61 -6.41 1.97
C SER A 62 12.14 -6.23 3.41
N VAL A 63 11.83 -7.35 4.06
CA VAL A 63 11.37 -7.39 5.45
C VAL A 63 12.49 -7.94 6.33
N VAL A 64 12.85 -7.18 7.36
CA VAL A 64 13.91 -7.54 8.33
C VAL A 64 13.39 -7.39 9.74
N GLU A 65 13.71 -8.35 10.59
CA GLU A 65 13.47 -8.27 12.03
C GLU A 65 14.76 -7.84 12.74
N LYS A 66 14.67 -6.77 13.51
CA LYS A 66 15.80 -6.20 14.28
C LYS A 66 15.36 -5.77 15.66
N SER A 67 16.26 -5.87 16.61
CA SER A 67 16.03 -5.37 17.97
C SER A 67 16.64 -3.99 18.14
N TYR A 68 15.84 -3.06 18.65
CA TYR A 68 16.21 -1.67 18.86
C TYR A 68 16.28 -1.34 20.35
N ASN A 69 17.20 -0.45 20.71
CA ASN A 69 17.21 0.13 22.04
C ASN A 69 16.04 1.13 22.16
N PRO A 70 15.18 1.03 23.18
CA PRO A 70 14.03 1.93 23.34
C PRO A 70 14.39 3.42 23.36
N SER A 71 15.59 3.73 23.83
CA SER A 71 16.11 5.11 23.91
C SER A 71 16.77 5.60 22.61
N ALA A 72 16.99 4.72 21.64
CA ALA A 72 17.58 5.09 20.36
C ALA A 72 16.60 5.95 19.57
N LYS A 73 17.10 7.02 18.97
CA LYS A 73 16.31 7.95 18.15
C LYS A 73 16.70 7.83 16.70
N TYR A 74 15.68 7.85 15.85
CA TYR A 74 15.82 7.78 14.39
C TYR A 74 15.07 8.93 13.73
N PRO A 75 15.60 9.49 12.62
CA PRO A 75 14.86 10.49 11.87
C PRO A 75 13.58 9.88 11.31
N THR A 76 12.47 10.59 11.48
CA THR A 76 11.19 10.19 10.89
C THR A 76 11.25 10.41 9.39
N ALA A 77 10.93 9.39 8.60
CA ALA A 77 10.83 9.53 7.15
C ALA A 77 9.41 9.97 6.78
N TYR A 78 9.29 11.10 6.13
CA TYR A 78 8.01 11.59 5.60
C TYR A 78 7.82 11.04 4.19
N ILE A 79 6.80 10.21 4.02
CA ILE A 79 6.39 9.69 2.72
C ILE A 79 5.30 10.59 2.18
N GLU A 80 5.56 11.21 1.04
CA GLU A 80 4.56 11.98 0.31
C GLU A 80 3.58 11.03 -0.38
N ARG A 81 2.29 11.28 -0.22
CA ARG A 81 1.21 10.57 -0.90
C ARG A 81 0.47 11.56 -1.78
N LYS A 82 0.60 11.39 -3.08
CA LYS A 82 -0.06 12.24 -4.06
C LYS A 82 -1.12 11.44 -4.81
N GLU A 83 -2.33 11.95 -4.87
CA GLU A 83 -3.42 11.32 -5.61
C GLU A 83 -3.26 11.60 -7.10
N MET A 84 -3.18 10.54 -7.89
CA MET A 84 -3.03 10.60 -9.33
C MET A 84 -3.93 9.56 -9.99
N ALA A 85 -4.50 9.90 -11.15
CA ALA A 85 -5.29 8.97 -11.92
C ALA A 85 -4.41 8.05 -12.77
N TYR A 86 -4.70 6.76 -12.75
CA TYR A 86 -4.08 5.81 -13.66
C TYR A 86 -4.54 6.11 -15.09
N SER A 87 -3.64 6.32 -16.01
CA SER A 87 -3.94 6.69 -17.39
C SER A 87 -3.84 5.50 -18.34
N TYR A 88 -2.65 4.96 -18.52
CA TYR A 88 -2.40 3.81 -19.39
C TYR A 88 -1.11 3.09 -19.03
N ASN A 89 -0.89 1.92 -19.60
CA ASN A 89 0.39 1.23 -19.53
C ASN A 89 1.03 1.11 -20.91
N ASP A 90 2.34 1.16 -20.94
CA ASP A 90 3.16 0.96 -22.13
C ASP A 90 4.45 0.25 -21.76
N ASP A 91 4.70 -0.92 -22.35
CA ASP A 91 5.90 -1.74 -22.20
C ASP A 91 6.40 -1.93 -20.75
N GLY A 92 5.44 -2.24 -19.82
CA GLY A 92 5.75 -2.45 -18.41
C GLY A 92 5.90 -1.17 -17.57
N LEU A 93 5.62 -0.02 -18.16
CA LEU A 93 5.51 1.26 -17.48
C LEU A 93 4.05 1.68 -17.37
N TYR A 94 3.63 2.01 -16.17
CA TYR A 94 2.30 2.48 -15.87
C TYR A 94 2.32 3.98 -15.63
N TYR A 95 1.54 4.72 -16.41
CA TYR A 95 1.51 6.17 -16.39
C TYR A 95 0.36 6.67 -15.54
N PHE A 96 0.71 7.53 -14.59
CA PHE A 96 -0.25 8.19 -13.70
C PHE A 96 -0.25 9.68 -13.98
N MET A 97 -1.42 10.25 -14.09
CA MET A 97 -1.62 11.67 -14.36
C MET A 97 -2.08 12.40 -13.10
N ASP A 98 -1.41 13.49 -12.79
CA ASP A 98 -1.85 14.42 -11.77
C ASP A 98 -3.04 15.22 -12.29
N ASN A 99 -4.17 15.17 -11.59
CA ASN A 99 -5.37 15.89 -11.98
C ASN A 99 -5.29 17.41 -11.82
N GLU A 100 -4.31 17.91 -11.09
CA GLU A 100 -4.10 19.35 -10.88
C GLU A 100 -3.09 19.94 -11.84
N THR A 101 -1.93 19.28 -12.00
CA THR A 101 -0.82 19.78 -12.84
C THR A 101 -0.80 19.15 -14.22
N PHE A 102 -1.54 18.06 -14.44
CA PHE A 102 -1.53 17.25 -15.66
C PHE A 102 -0.16 16.62 -15.98
N ASP A 103 0.72 16.56 -14.99
CA ASP A 103 2.00 15.90 -15.13
C ASP A 103 1.82 14.38 -15.15
N MET A 104 2.56 13.72 -16.02
CA MET A 104 2.56 12.26 -16.15
C MET A 104 3.79 11.68 -15.45
N ILE A 105 3.58 10.73 -14.57
CA ILE A 105 4.65 10.01 -13.87
C ILE A 105 4.63 8.54 -14.29
N PRO A 106 5.73 8.03 -14.86
CA PRO A 106 5.88 6.61 -15.14
C PRO A 106 6.26 5.85 -13.86
N VAL A 107 5.62 4.74 -13.61
CA VAL A 107 5.92 3.80 -12.52
C VAL A 107 6.17 2.43 -13.12
N ALA A 108 7.27 1.79 -12.73
CA ALA A 108 7.59 0.44 -13.22
C ALA A 108 6.62 -0.59 -12.62
N GLU A 109 6.30 -1.62 -13.39
CA GLU A 109 5.45 -2.74 -12.94
C GLU A 109 5.97 -3.38 -11.64
N ALA A 110 7.29 -3.42 -11.45
CA ALA A 110 7.92 -3.97 -10.24
C ALA A 110 7.61 -3.17 -8.96
N ASP A 111 7.26 -1.88 -9.09
CA ASP A 111 6.92 -1.00 -7.97
C ASP A 111 5.41 -1.00 -7.66
N LEU A 112 4.61 -1.71 -8.45
CA LEU A 112 3.18 -1.87 -8.25
C LEU A 112 2.86 -3.03 -7.32
N PRO A 113 1.87 -2.90 -6.42
CA PRO A 113 1.40 -4.01 -5.61
C PRO A 113 0.57 -5.00 -6.45
N ASP A 114 0.48 -6.27 -5.99
CA ASP A 114 -0.35 -7.29 -6.64
C ASP A 114 -1.83 -6.88 -6.76
N SER A 115 -2.31 -6.08 -5.83
CA SER A 115 -3.67 -5.53 -5.83
C SER A 115 -3.93 -4.54 -6.97
N PHE A 116 -2.89 -4.03 -7.61
CA PHE A 116 -3.01 -3.13 -8.77
C PHE A 116 -3.74 -3.78 -9.95
N ARG A 117 -3.71 -5.10 -10.07
CA ARG A 117 -4.45 -5.85 -11.10
C ARG A 117 -5.98 -5.60 -11.10
N TYR A 118 -6.52 -5.07 -10.01
CA TYR A 118 -7.94 -4.69 -9.91
C TYR A 118 -8.21 -3.23 -10.25
N VAL A 119 -7.17 -2.44 -10.50
CA VAL A 119 -7.29 -1.02 -10.86
C VAL A 119 -7.54 -0.89 -12.36
N LYS A 120 -8.51 -0.09 -12.72
CA LYS A 120 -8.81 0.27 -14.12
C LYS A 120 -8.35 1.68 -14.47
N GLU A 121 -8.36 1.99 -15.75
CA GLU A 121 -8.06 3.34 -16.22
C GLU A 121 -8.99 4.37 -15.58
N ASN A 122 -8.43 5.53 -15.26
CA ASN A 122 -9.05 6.65 -14.53
C ASN A 122 -9.32 6.44 -13.05
N ASP A 123 -8.99 5.28 -12.47
CA ASP A 123 -9.03 5.11 -11.03
C ASP A 123 -7.94 5.94 -10.35
N VAL A 124 -8.32 6.60 -9.25
CA VAL A 124 -7.38 7.43 -8.48
C VAL A 124 -6.58 6.55 -7.54
N CYS A 125 -5.26 6.55 -7.72
CA CYS A 125 -4.30 5.87 -6.87
C CYS A 125 -3.45 6.89 -6.11
N LYS A 126 -2.87 6.48 -4.98
CA LYS A 126 -1.91 7.29 -4.24
C LYS A 126 -0.50 6.88 -4.63
N ILE A 127 0.23 7.81 -5.21
CA ILE A 127 1.63 7.64 -5.54
C ILE A 127 2.47 7.94 -4.30
N LEU A 128 3.30 6.98 -3.91
CA LEU A 128 4.19 7.10 -2.78
C LEU A 128 5.55 7.58 -3.24
N SER A 129 5.99 8.70 -2.69
CA SER A 129 7.32 9.22 -2.97
C SER A 129 8.06 9.61 -1.70
N TYR A 130 9.38 9.51 -1.75
CA TYR A 130 10.29 9.94 -0.71
C TYR A 130 11.40 10.77 -1.32
N LYS A 131 11.57 12.01 -0.85
CA LYS A 131 12.55 12.97 -1.40
C LYS A 131 12.45 13.12 -2.93
N GLY A 132 11.23 13.15 -3.45
CA GLY A 132 10.95 13.27 -4.89
C GLY A 132 11.12 11.99 -5.72
N LYS A 133 11.51 10.88 -5.11
CA LYS A 133 11.61 9.58 -5.79
C LYS A 133 10.38 8.73 -5.51
N VAL A 134 9.68 8.32 -6.56
CA VAL A 134 8.56 7.39 -6.48
C VAL A 134 9.08 5.97 -6.23
N PHE A 135 8.49 5.27 -5.27
CA PHE A 135 8.87 3.90 -4.93
C PHE A 135 7.68 2.94 -4.85
N GLY A 136 6.46 3.43 -4.95
CA GLY A 136 5.28 2.58 -4.90
C GLY A 136 3.99 3.32 -5.20
N VAL A 137 2.92 2.52 -5.33
CA VAL A 137 1.56 2.99 -5.58
C VAL A 137 0.62 2.29 -4.61
N GLU A 138 -0.25 3.04 -3.97
CA GLU A 138 -1.37 2.50 -3.20
C GLU A 138 -2.65 2.61 -4.05
N PRO A 139 -3.24 1.49 -4.48
CA PRO A 139 -4.51 1.51 -5.19
C PRO A 139 -5.64 1.95 -4.24
N PRO A 140 -6.80 2.37 -4.78
CA PRO A 140 -7.95 2.67 -3.95
C PRO A 140 -8.35 1.43 -3.14
N THR A 141 -8.77 1.65 -1.90
CA THR A 141 -9.10 0.56 -0.97
C THR A 141 -10.22 -0.33 -1.51
N PHE A 142 -11.19 0.27 -2.17
CA PHE A 142 -12.31 -0.43 -2.77
C PHE A 142 -12.41 -0.07 -4.25
N VAL A 143 -12.64 -1.07 -5.07
CA VAL A 143 -12.91 -0.91 -6.51
C VAL A 143 -14.20 -1.61 -6.86
N THR A 144 -14.93 -1.05 -7.82
CA THR A 144 -16.13 -1.67 -8.36
C THR A 144 -15.84 -2.11 -9.79
N LEU A 145 -15.92 -3.42 -10.03
CA LEU A 145 -15.60 -4.04 -11.32
C LEU A 145 -16.74 -4.92 -11.80
N GLU A 146 -16.89 -5.01 -13.12
CA GLU A 146 -17.84 -5.91 -13.76
C GLU A 146 -17.23 -7.31 -13.88
N VAL A 147 -18.03 -8.33 -13.58
CA VAL A 147 -17.67 -9.73 -13.82
C VAL A 147 -17.85 -10.05 -15.30
N THR A 148 -16.76 -10.30 -16.00
CA THR A 148 -16.78 -10.61 -17.45
C THR A 148 -16.95 -12.08 -17.74
N HIS A 149 -16.46 -12.95 -16.86
CA HIS A 149 -16.58 -14.39 -16.96
C HIS A 149 -16.67 -15.04 -15.58
N THR A 150 -17.56 -16.02 -15.44
CA THR A 150 -17.63 -16.86 -14.24
C THR A 150 -18.23 -18.23 -14.57
N GLU A 151 -17.80 -19.24 -13.85
CA GLU A 151 -18.38 -20.57 -13.98
C GLU A 151 -19.83 -20.60 -13.44
N PRO A 152 -20.71 -21.39 -14.04
CA PRO A 152 -22.04 -21.60 -13.51
C PRO A 152 -21.96 -22.26 -12.13
N GLY A 153 -22.65 -21.71 -11.13
CA GLY A 153 -22.73 -22.28 -9.80
C GLY A 153 -23.42 -23.64 -9.86
N LEU A 154 -22.68 -24.73 -9.67
CA LEU A 154 -23.26 -26.08 -9.57
C LEU A 154 -24.12 -26.17 -8.32
N LYS A 155 -25.43 -26.28 -8.50
CA LYS A 155 -26.39 -26.60 -7.47
C LYS A 155 -26.16 -28.05 -7.01
N GLY A 156 -25.36 -28.24 -5.98
CA GLY A 156 -25.12 -29.61 -5.47
C GLY A 156 -24.38 -29.69 -4.14
N ASN A 157 -23.73 -28.63 -3.71
CA ASN A 157 -23.03 -28.58 -2.43
C ASN A 157 -23.68 -27.54 -1.51
N THR A 158 -24.37 -28.01 -0.51
CA THR A 158 -25.03 -27.24 0.56
C THR A 158 -24.04 -26.65 1.59
N ALA A 159 -22.77 -26.48 1.23
CA ALA A 159 -21.80 -25.79 2.06
C ALA A 159 -22.03 -24.27 1.96
N THR A 160 -22.35 -23.67 3.07
CA THR A 160 -22.75 -22.26 3.26
C THR A 160 -21.72 -21.22 2.87
N ASN A 161 -20.54 -21.58 2.36
CA ASN A 161 -19.46 -20.67 1.95
C ASN A 161 -18.73 -21.14 0.67
N THR A 162 -19.45 -21.69 -0.28
CA THR A 162 -18.84 -22.09 -1.55
C THR A 162 -18.61 -20.88 -2.43
N LEU A 163 -17.34 -20.62 -2.74
CA LEU A 163 -16.91 -19.58 -3.67
C LEU A 163 -16.56 -20.21 -5.02
N LYS A 164 -16.82 -19.50 -6.10
CA LYS A 164 -16.42 -19.86 -7.46
C LYS A 164 -15.45 -18.85 -8.04
N PRO A 165 -14.57 -19.25 -8.98
CA PRO A 165 -13.71 -18.31 -9.67
C PRO A 165 -14.52 -17.42 -10.62
N ALA A 166 -14.16 -16.16 -10.68
CA ALA A 166 -14.70 -15.19 -11.62
C ALA A 166 -13.57 -14.30 -12.16
N THR A 167 -13.68 -13.92 -13.40
CA THR A 167 -12.79 -12.96 -14.03
C THR A 167 -13.51 -11.62 -14.16
N VAL A 168 -12.84 -10.56 -13.74
CA VAL A 168 -13.37 -9.19 -13.83
C VAL A 168 -12.85 -8.45 -15.06
N GLU A 169 -13.44 -7.31 -15.38
CA GLU A 169 -13.12 -6.51 -16.58
C GLU A 169 -11.63 -6.17 -16.76
N THR A 170 -10.86 -6.10 -15.68
CA THR A 170 -9.41 -5.89 -15.72
C THR A 170 -8.60 -7.14 -16.07
N GLY A 171 -9.26 -8.29 -16.25
CA GLY A 171 -8.62 -9.59 -16.48
C GLY A 171 -8.12 -10.29 -15.20
N ALA A 172 -8.34 -9.72 -14.05
CA ALA A 172 -7.97 -10.32 -12.77
C ALA A 172 -8.97 -11.40 -12.36
N GLU A 173 -8.48 -12.47 -11.73
CA GLU A 173 -9.29 -13.54 -11.19
C GLU A 173 -9.56 -13.30 -9.69
N ILE A 174 -10.80 -13.49 -9.29
CA ILE A 174 -11.25 -13.36 -7.91
C ILE A 174 -12.26 -14.46 -7.58
N ARG A 175 -12.35 -14.82 -6.30
CA ARG A 175 -13.36 -15.75 -5.80
C ARG A 175 -14.60 -15.00 -5.36
N VAL A 176 -15.74 -15.39 -5.91
CA VAL A 176 -17.05 -14.77 -5.64
C VAL A 176 -18.07 -15.81 -5.16
N PRO A 177 -19.11 -15.39 -4.43
CA PRO A 177 -20.23 -16.29 -4.09
C PRO A 177 -20.91 -16.87 -5.33
N LEU A 178 -21.55 -18.02 -5.16
CA LEU A 178 -22.21 -18.75 -6.25
C LEU A 178 -23.34 -17.98 -6.94
N PHE A 179 -23.95 -16.99 -6.27
CA PHE A 179 -25.04 -16.19 -6.82
C PHE A 179 -24.60 -15.08 -7.78
N ILE A 180 -23.29 -14.80 -7.87
CA ILE A 180 -22.76 -13.80 -8.79
C ILE A 180 -22.75 -14.35 -10.21
N ASN A 181 -23.22 -13.57 -11.16
CA ASN A 181 -23.29 -13.90 -12.57
C ASN A 181 -22.40 -12.99 -13.41
N GLU A 182 -22.19 -13.38 -14.66
CA GLU A 182 -21.56 -12.52 -15.65
C GLU A 182 -22.40 -11.24 -15.85
N GLY A 183 -21.74 -10.08 -15.91
CA GLY A 183 -22.39 -8.76 -15.98
C GLY A 183 -22.74 -8.15 -14.62
N ASP A 184 -22.55 -8.86 -13.52
CA ASP A 184 -22.77 -8.29 -12.21
C ASP A 184 -21.60 -7.35 -11.81
N MET A 185 -21.96 -6.20 -11.26
CA MET A 185 -20.97 -5.29 -10.67
C MET A 185 -20.67 -5.74 -9.24
N ILE A 186 -19.40 -5.93 -8.93
CA ILE A 186 -18.94 -6.35 -7.60
C ILE A 186 -17.96 -5.36 -7.01
N ARG A 187 -18.03 -5.19 -5.70
CA ARG A 187 -17.09 -4.39 -4.93
C ARG A 187 -16.02 -5.30 -4.33
N ILE A 188 -14.78 -4.93 -4.55
CA ILE A 188 -13.60 -5.69 -4.13
C ILE A 188 -12.77 -4.84 -3.17
N ASP A 189 -12.31 -5.45 -2.07
CA ASP A 189 -11.28 -4.85 -1.22
C ASP A 189 -9.90 -5.19 -1.79
N THR A 190 -9.18 -4.17 -2.25
CA THR A 190 -7.87 -4.34 -2.88
C THR A 190 -6.77 -4.75 -1.89
N ARG A 191 -6.96 -4.51 -0.58
CA ARG A 191 -5.99 -4.90 0.46
C ARG A 191 -5.98 -6.39 0.70
N THR A 192 -7.17 -7.01 0.72
CA THR A 192 -7.35 -8.45 0.93
C THR A 192 -7.53 -9.22 -0.38
N CYS A 193 -7.78 -8.51 -1.49
CA CYS A 193 -8.11 -9.08 -2.79
C CYS A 193 -9.37 -9.99 -2.72
N GLU A 194 -10.34 -9.60 -1.93
CA GLU A 194 -11.55 -10.36 -1.67
C GLU A 194 -12.81 -9.61 -2.11
N TYR A 195 -13.81 -10.39 -2.50
CA TYR A 195 -15.16 -9.91 -2.76
C TYR A 195 -15.79 -9.37 -1.47
N MET A 196 -16.37 -8.19 -1.54
CA MET A 196 -17.08 -7.55 -0.44
C MET A 196 -18.59 -7.67 -0.59
N GLU A 197 -19.11 -7.10 -1.65
CA GLU A 197 -20.55 -7.02 -1.90
C GLU A 197 -20.84 -6.84 -3.39
N ARG A 198 -22.07 -7.10 -3.78
CA ARG A 198 -22.57 -6.74 -5.09
C ARG A 198 -22.93 -5.26 -5.11
N ALA A 199 -22.40 -4.53 -6.09
CA ALA A 199 -22.64 -3.09 -6.23
C ALA A 199 -23.98 -2.79 -6.91
#